data_bdb9643cf9aa97ab4772413032ae44c8
#
_entry.id   bdb9643cf9aa97ab4772413032ae44c8
#
_cell.length_a   1.000
_cell.length_b   1.000
_cell.length_c   1.000
_cell.angle_alpha   90.00
_cell.angle_beta   90.00
_cell.angle_gamma   90.00
#
_symmetry.space_group_name_H-M   'P 1'
#
loop_
_entity.id
_entity.type
_entity.pdbx_description
1 polymer ?
#
loop_
_entity_poly.entity_id
_entity_poly.type
_entity_poly.pdbx_seq_one_letter_code
_entity_poly.pdbx_strand_id
1 'polypeptide(L)'
;MRTRPFRLAILLAASLAGAGVAQTPRLGTIAFPTSGPPAAQEQFLRGVLYLHSFEYPQAAAAFRRAQEIAPDFAMAYWGEAMTHTHPLWNEQNLDAARAVLARLAPTRAARLARAPTPRERAWLEATEVLYGDGPKALRDTLYAQAMERVLAAHGDDEARTFTGLALMGLSQSVRDIPTYMRAAALADEVFQSNPDHPGAAHYVIHAFDDPIHAPLGLRAARAYSGIAPDAAHAQHMTTHIFLALGLWDDVVSQNNVAVRATAWVPGHYSHWLVYGEIQRGRWTEARRILETVRGNIQPDRQRQRTELVFMRGHYLLATDDWSGPVPRWTWEIPAGSLAAAVDAFTRGYGAWRAGDRAGIARALTELGAAAGDPIQRRKHAVFEHQLRALARLEAGATEEAVQLVREAAAREDSLPMEFGPPDVVKPSHELLGEVLLRAGRAAEARRAFSRALELAPGRSLALAGLVRAAAAAGDIEVARAAFARLESNYRQADPAVRELAELRTLVVAGR
;
A
#
# COMPACT_ATOMS: atom_id res chain seq x y z
N MET A 1 -84.04 -13.83 20.01
CA MET A 1 -82.61 -13.52 20.17
C MET A 1 -82.00 -13.38 18.76
N ARG A 2 -81.63 -12.20 18.32
CA ARG A 2 -81.14 -11.92 16.97
C ARG A 2 -79.65 -11.68 17.05
N THR A 3 -78.83 -12.54 16.45
CA THR A 3 -77.39 -12.44 16.30
C THR A 3 -77.04 -11.49 15.15
N ARG A 4 -76.27 -10.44 15.41
CA ARG A 4 -75.69 -9.55 14.39
C ARG A 4 -74.30 -10.09 13.97
N PRO A 5 -73.95 -10.06 12.68
CA PRO A 5 -72.58 -10.40 12.24
C PRO A 5 -71.65 -9.17 12.34
N PHE A 6 -70.48 -9.39 12.95
CA PHE A 6 -69.34 -8.45 13.00
C PHE A 6 -68.66 -8.43 11.61
N ARG A 7 -68.61 -7.25 10.97
CA ARG A 7 -67.83 -7.05 9.75
C ARG A 7 -66.44 -6.59 10.15
N LEU A 8 -65.43 -7.46 9.86
CA LEU A 8 -64.01 -7.16 10.02
C LEU A 8 -63.55 -6.31 8.81
N ALA A 9 -63.23 -5.05 9.00
CA ALA A 9 -62.61 -4.22 7.98
C ALA A 9 -61.06 -4.45 7.99
N ILE A 10 -60.56 -5.07 6.93
CA ILE A 10 -59.09 -5.23 6.72
C ILE A 10 -58.59 -3.89 6.11
N LEU A 11 -57.88 -3.10 6.88
CA LEU A 11 -57.09 -1.97 6.40
C LEU A 11 -55.82 -2.48 5.72
N LEU A 12 -55.77 -2.38 4.39
CA LEU A 12 -54.56 -2.58 3.63
C LEU A 12 -53.66 -1.35 3.81
N ALA A 13 -52.63 -1.44 4.64
CA ALA A 13 -51.59 -0.44 4.70
C ALA A 13 -50.65 -0.64 3.48
N ALA A 14 -50.79 0.19 2.46
CA ALA A 14 -49.84 0.26 1.35
C ALA A 14 -48.54 0.87 1.88
N SER A 15 -47.54 0.02 2.09
CA SER A 15 -46.17 0.45 2.35
C SER A 15 -45.60 1.08 1.06
N LEU A 16 -45.61 2.40 0.98
CA LEU A 16 -44.80 3.16 0.03
C LEU A 16 -43.30 2.93 0.42
N ALA A 17 -42.69 1.91 -0.19
CA ALA A 17 -41.25 1.83 -0.21
C ALA A 17 -40.74 3.02 -1.04
N GLY A 18 -40.40 4.11 -0.35
CA GLY A 18 -39.68 5.23 -0.96
C GLY A 18 -38.41 4.69 -1.59
N ALA A 19 -38.31 4.76 -2.92
CA ALA A 19 -37.05 4.58 -3.63
C ALA A 19 -36.08 5.64 -3.06
N GLY A 20 -35.19 5.20 -2.17
CA GLY A 20 -34.11 6.06 -1.68
C GLY A 20 -33.37 6.58 -2.88
N VAL A 21 -33.37 7.89 -3.08
CA VAL A 21 -32.52 8.55 -4.07
C VAL A 21 -31.08 8.16 -3.70
N ALA A 22 -30.44 7.36 -4.52
CA ALA A 22 -29.05 6.97 -4.31
C ALA A 22 -28.23 8.26 -4.23
N GLN A 23 -27.61 8.50 -3.09
CA GLN A 23 -26.83 9.70 -2.86
C GLN A 23 -25.65 9.71 -3.83
N THR A 24 -25.43 10.84 -4.53
CA THR A 24 -24.28 10.97 -5.44
C THR A 24 -22.98 10.83 -4.64
N PRO A 25 -22.08 9.92 -5.04
CA PRO A 25 -20.82 9.71 -4.35
C PRO A 25 -19.99 11.00 -4.27
N ARG A 26 -19.44 11.29 -3.09
CA ARG A 26 -18.53 12.43 -2.86
C ARG A 26 -17.10 12.00 -3.19
N LEU A 27 -16.57 12.54 -4.30
CA LEU A 27 -15.29 12.15 -4.87
C LEU A 27 -14.32 13.34 -5.04
N GLY A 28 -14.69 14.53 -4.53
CA GLY A 28 -13.97 15.77 -4.74
C GLY A 28 -14.51 16.58 -5.92
N THR A 29 -13.74 17.57 -6.37
CA THR A 29 -14.13 18.48 -7.45
C THR A 29 -12.98 18.67 -8.46
N ILE A 30 -13.34 18.66 -9.75
CA ILE A 30 -12.42 18.87 -10.88
C ILE A 30 -13.06 19.75 -11.95
N ALA A 31 -12.21 20.31 -12.79
CA ALA A 31 -12.61 21.04 -13.99
C ALA A 31 -11.94 20.44 -15.22
N PHE A 32 -12.67 19.60 -15.98
CA PHE A 32 -12.18 18.99 -17.20
C PHE A 32 -13.19 19.28 -18.34
N PRO A 33 -13.17 20.50 -18.93
CA PRO A 33 -14.09 20.86 -19.98
C PRO A 33 -13.83 20.05 -21.25
N THR A 34 -14.90 19.55 -21.88
CA THR A 34 -14.85 18.82 -23.14
C THR A 34 -15.99 19.23 -24.05
N SER A 35 -16.02 18.71 -25.28
CA SER A 35 -17.08 18.93 -26.27
C SER A 35 -18.32 18.06 -26.04
N GLY A 36 -18.34 17.18 -25.01
CA GLY A 36 -19.46 16.31 -24.72
C GLY A 36 -20.72 17.09 -24.34
N PRO A 37 -21.92 16.60 -24.73
CA PRO A 37 -23.17 17.21 -24.29
C PRO A 37 -23.30 17.11 -22.75
N PRO A 38 -24.06 18.02 -22.09
CA PRO A 38 -24.07 18.15 -20.64
C PRO A 38 -24.28 16.83 -19.87
N ALA A 39 -25.20 15.98 -20.31
CA ALA A 39 -25.47 14.70 -19.64
C ALA A 39 -24.31 13.69 -19.77
N ALA A 40 -23.59 13.67 -20.91
CA ALA A 40 -22.40 12.86 -21.09
C ALA A 40 -21.20 13.44 -20.34
N GLN A 41 -21.07 14.77 -20.30
CA GLN A 41 -20.05 15.48 -19.56
C GLN A 41 -20.14 15.17 -18.04
N GLU A 42 -21.34 15.11 -17.49
CA GLU A 42 -21.52 14.73 -16.06
C GLU A 42 -20.96 13.33 -15.77
N GLN A 43 -21.27 12.34 -16.63
CA GLN A 43 -20.77 10.99 -16.46
C GLN A 43 -19.25 10.90 -16.73
N PHE A 44 -18.73 11.67 -17.68
CA PHE A 44 -17.31 11.79 -17.94
C PHE A 44 -16.56 12.32 -16.72
N LEU A 45 -17.00 13.44 -16.11
CA LEU A 45 -16.38 14.00 -14.91
C LEU A 45 -16.43 13.02 -13.73
N ARG A 46 -17.53 12.30 -13.56
CA ARG A 46 -17.62 11.22 -12.57
C ARG A 46 -16.59 10.12 -12.82
N GLY A 47 -16.41 9.73 -14.08
CA GLY A 47 -15.39 8.77 -14.50
C GLY A 47 -13.98 9.26 -14.16
N VAL A 48 -13.65 10.53 -14.43
CA VAL A 48 -12.34 11.11 -14.11
C VAL A 48 -12.11 11.18 -12.60
N LEU A 49 -13.11 11.56 -11.81
CA LEU A 49 -13.03 11.56 -10.34
C LEU A 49 -12.71 10.15 -9.77
N TYR A 50 -13.38 9.11 -10.27
CA TYR A 50 -13.04 7.73 -9.92
C TYR A 50 -11.65 7.32 -10.40
N LEU A 51 -11.25 7.74 -11.61
CA LEU A 51 -9.94 7.45 -12.18
C LEU A 51 -8.82 8.06 -11.33
N HIS A 52 -8.98 9.29 -10.85
CA HIS A 52 -8.05 9.93 -9.93
C HIS A 52 -7.91 9.19 -8.59
N SER A 53 -8.96 8.51 -8.17
CA SER A 53 -8.95 7.68 -6.95
C SER A 53 -8.64 6.21 -7.23
N PHE A 54 -8.20 5.86 -8.44
CA PHE A 54 -7.88 4.48 -8.87
C PHE A 54 -9.02 3.47 -8.68
N GLU A 55 -10.25 3.94 -8.61
CA GLU A 55 -11.46 3.13 -8.61
C GLU A 55 -11.82 2.74 -10.06
N TYR A 56 -10.93 1.98 -10.69
CA TYR A 56 -10.97 1.69 -12.13
C TYR A 56 -12.27 1.05 -12.63
N PRO A 57 -12.90 0.07 -11.92
CA PRO A 57 -14.18 -0.48 -12.36
C PRO A 57 -15.31 0.55 -12.39
N GLN A 58 -15.38 1.43 -11.39
CA GLN A 58 -16.39 2.49 -11.30
C GLN A 58 -16.13 3.58 -12.34
N ALA A 59 -14.86 3.93 -12.58
CA ALA A 59 -14.46 4.85 -13.63
C ALA A 59 -14.89 4.33 -15.00
N ALA A 60 -14.57 3.06 -15.34
CA ALA A 60 -14.97 2.43 -16.59
C ALA A 60 -16.49 2.42 -16.80
N ALA A 61 -17.25 2.12 -15.73
CA ALA A 61 -18.72 2.14 -15.80
C ALA A 61 -19.26 3.56 -16.12
N ALA A 62 -18.70 4.59 -15.49
CA ALA A 62 -19.11 5.98 -15.73
C ALA A 62 -18.76 6.44 -17.15
N PHE A 63 -17.56 6.10 -17.66
CA PHE A 63 -17.18 6.42 -19.04
C PHE A 63 -18.03 5.69 -20.09
N ARG A 64 -18.38 4.41 -19.86
CA ARG A 64 -19.32 3.69 -20.73
C ARG A 64 -20.69 4.34 -20.73
N ARG A 65 -21.15 4.82 -19.58
CA ARG A 65 -22.41 5.57 -19.52
C ARG A 65 -22.35 6.86 -20.33
N ALA A 66 -21.22 7.57 -20.31
CA ALA A 66 -21.01 8.73 -21.18
C ALA A 66 -21.03 8.36 -22.68
N GLN A 67 -20.45 7.21 -23.08
CA GLN A 67 -20.49 6.69 -24.45
C GLN A 67 -21.92 6.30 -24.88
N GLU A 68 -22.71 5.69 -24.00
CA GLU A 68 -24.13 5.37 -24.27
C GLU A 68 -24.97 6.64 -24.55
N ILE A 69 -24.71 7.73 -23.83
CA ILE A 69 -25.41 9.01 -23.97
C ILE A 69 -24.95 9.73 -25.26
N ALA A 70 -23.66 9.68 -25.57
CA ALA A 70 -23.04 10.34 -26.71
C ALA A 70 -21.98 9.40 -27.37
N PRO A 71 -22.39 8.54 -28.31
CA PRO A 71 -21.49 7.55 -28.92
C PRO A 71 -20.28 8.14 -29.69
N ASP A 72 -20.34 9.40 -30.07
CA ASP A 72 -19.25 10.10 -30.76
C ASP A 72 -18.35 10.90 -29.80
N PHE A 73 -18.61 10.85 -28.48
CA PHE A 73 -17.86 11.60 -27.49
C PHE A 73 -16.47 10.97 -27.24
N ALA A 74 -15.46 11.40 -27.98
CA ALA A 74 -14.10 10.82 -27.98
C ALA A 74 -13.46 10.74 -26.59
N MET A 75 -13.66 11.74 -25.73
CA MET A 75 -13.07 11.76 -24.39
C MET A 75 -13.65 10.70 -23.46
N ALA A 76 -14.86 10.20 -23.67
CA ALA A 76 -15.39 9.08 -22.93
C ALA A 76 -14.66 7.76 -23.24
N TYR A 77 -14.20 7.58 -24.48
CA TYR A 77 -13.36 6.43 -24.88
C TYR A 77 -11.91 6.60 -24.37
N TRP A 78 -11.38 7.83 -24.39
CA TRP A 78 -10.14 8.15 -23.71
C TRP A 78 -10.17 7.69 -22.26
N GLY A 79 -11.19 8.12 -21.51
CA GLY A 79 -11.30 7.82 -20.10
C GLY A 79 -11.41 6.32 -19.80
N GLU A 80 -12.24 5.58 -20.57
CA GLU A 80 -12.33 4.13 -20.40
C GLU A 80 -11.01 3.44 -20.77
N ALA A 81 -10.32 3.86 -21.82
CA ALA A 81 -9.00 3.31 -22.16
C ALA A 81 -7.99 3.51 -21.02
N MET A 82 -7.99 4.69 -20.38
CA MET A 82 -7.10 4.98 -19.25
C MET A 82 -7.34 4.07 -18.03
N THR A 83 -8.52 3.47 -17.87
CA THR A 83 -8.76 2.49 -16.79
C THR A 83 -8.01 1.16 -16.96
N HIS A 84 -7.39 0.93 -18.12
CA HIS A 84 -6.59 -0.26 -18.40
C HIS A 84 -5.08 -0.06 -18.21
N THR A 85 -4.66 1.09 -17.67
CA THR A 85 -3.28 1.38 -17.32
C THR A 85 -3.20 1.77 -15.83
N HIS A 86 -2.35 1.07 -15.08
CA HIS A 86 -2.14 1.29 -13.65
C HIS A 86 -0.66 1.66 -13.43
N PRO A 87 -0.28 2.92 -13.66
CA PRO A 87 1.11 3.31 -13.79
C PRO A 87 1.94 3.02 -12.53
N LEU A 88 1.37 3.18 -11.34
CA LEU A 88 2.09 2.95 -10.08
C LEU A 88 2.31 1.47 -9.72
N TRP A 89 1.60 0.54 -10.37
CA TRP A 89 1.83 -0.90 -10.26
C TRP A 89 2.55 -1.49 -11.47
N ASN A 90 2.94 -0.63 -12.43
CA ASN A 90 3.51 -1.04 -13.71
C ASN A 90 2.63 -2.05 -14.51
N GLU A 91 1.32 -2.02 -14.28
CA GLU A 91 0.35 -2.91 -14.90
C GLU A 91 -0.35 -2.21 -16.08
N GLN A 92 -0.58 -2.95 -17.17
CA GLN A 92 -1.32 -2.48 -18.32
C GLN A 92 -1.99 -3.64 -19.05
N ASN A 93 -3.27 -3.49 -19.39
CA ASN A 93 -3.98 -4.36 -20.33
C ASN A 93 -4.07 -3.68 -21.70
N LEU A 94 -3.02 -3.86 -22.51
CA LEU A 94 -2.88 -3.22 -23.81
C LEU A 94 -4.01 -3.56 -24.77
N ASP A 95 -4.39 -4.85 -24.82
CA ASP A 95 -5.42 -5.33 -25.75
C ASP A 95 -6.79 -4.77 -25.40
N ALA A 96 -7.15 -4.74 -24.13
CA ALA A 96 -8.40 -4.15 -23.67
C ALA A 96 -8.46 -2.65 -23.97
N ALA A 97 -7.38 -1.89 -23.74
CA ALA A 97 -7.32 -0.48 -24.03
C ALA A 97 -7.47 -0.20 -25.53
N ARG A 98 -6.77 -0.97 -26.38
CA ARG A 98 -6.90 -0.89 -27.86
C ARG A 98 -8.32 -1.23 -28.31
N ALA A 99 -8.96 -2.23 -27.72
CA ALA A 99 -10.34 -2.60 -28.03
C ALA A 99 -11.33 -1.46 -27.70
N VAL A 100 -11.12 -0.74 -26.59
CA VAL A 100 -11.90 0.46 -26.27
C VAL A 100 -11.74 1.52 -27.36
N LEU A 101 -10.51 1.86 -27.72
CA LEU A 101 -10.24 2.87 -28.74
C LEU A 101 -10.79 2.48 -30.13
N ALA A 102 -10.74 1.19 -30.49
CA ALA A 102 -11.28 0.68 -31.75
C ALA A 102 -12.80 0.84 -31.86
N ARG A 103 -13.54 0.87 -30.72
CA ARG A 103 -14.98 1.15 -30.72
C ARG A 103 -15.30 2.60 -31.13
N LEU A 104 -14.42 3.55 -30.80
CA LEU A 104 -14.59 4.94 -31.24
C LEU A 104 -14.43 5.06 -32.79
N ALA A 105 -13.33 4.50 -33.31
CA ALA A 105 -13.11 4.38 -34.75
C ALA A 105 -11.94 3.41 -35.05
N PRO A 106 -11.92 2.77 -36.23
CA PRO A 106 -10.97 1.68 -36.51
C PRO A 106 -9.51 2.12 -36.67
N THR A 107 -9.25 3.37 -37.04
CA THR A 107 -7.90 3.88 -37.25
C THR A 107 -7.58 5.06 -36.36
N ARG A 108 -6.30 5.27 -36.05
CA ARG A 108 -5.83 6.43 -35.31
C ARG A 108 -6.32 7.75 -35.91
N ALA A 109 -6.16 7.92 -37.21
CA ALA A 109 -6.60 9.15 -37.91
C ALA A 109 -8.11 9.40 -37.74
N ALA A 110 -8.93 8.34 -37.87
CA ALA A 110 -10.37 8.44 -37.68
C ALA A 110 -10.76 8.74 -36.25
N ARG A 111 -10.04 8.20 -35.26
CA ARG A 111 -10.26 8.52 -33.85
C ARG A 111 -9.92 9.97 -33.52
N LEU A 112 -8.78 10.47 -33.96
CA LEU A 112 -8.38 11.86 -33.78
C LEU A 112 -9.34 12.85 -34.44
N ALA A 113 -9.95 12.48 -35.59
CA ALA A 113 -10.98 13.28 -36.25
C ALA A 113 -12.29 13.40 -35.43
N ARG A 114 -12.51 12.50 -34.45
CA ARG A 114 -13.66 12.57 -33.51
C ARG A 114 -13.41 13.55 -32.35
N ALA A 115 -12.19 14.02 -32.14
CA ALA A 115 -11.85 15.02 -31.12
C ALA A 115 -11.96 16.43 -31.76
N PRO A 116 -13.04 17.20 -31.49
CA PRO A 116 -13.34 18.44 -32.23
C PRO A 116 -12.44 19.60 -31.78
N THR A 117 -11.93 19.59 -30.53
CA THR A 117 -11.08 20.65 -30.03
C THR A 117 -9.60 20.29 -30.08
N PRO A 118 -8.68 21.26 -30.24
CA PRO A 118 -7.24 21.01 -30.18
C PRO A 118 -6.82 20.34 -28.86
N ARG A 119 -7.45 20.72 -27.76
CA ARG A 119 -7.17 20.14 -26.42
C ARG A 119 -7.54 18.65 -26.37
N GLU A 120 -8.75 18.28 -26.74
CA GLU A 120 -9.18 16.87 -26.75
C GLU A 120 -8.33 16.03 -27.69
N ARG A 121 -7.95 16.59 -28.82
CA ARG A 121 -7.06 15.92 -29.79
C ARG A 121 -5.69 15.64 -29.17
N ALA A 122 -5.10 16.60 -28.45
CA ALA A 122 -3.81 16.42 -27.81
C ALA A 122 -3.86 15.31 -26.73
N TRP A 123 -4.93 15.25 -25.94
CA TRP A 123 -5.16 14.18 -24.96
C TRP A 123 -5.30 12.80 -25.63
N LEU A 124 -6.05 12.73 -26.72
CA LEU A 124 -6.23 11.48 -27.46
C LEU A 124 -4.93 11.05 -28.17
N GLU A 125 -4.15 11.98 -28.72
CA GLU A 125 -2.82 11.71 -29.30
C GLU A 125 -1.85 11.12 -28.29
N ALA A 126 -1.84 11.63 -27.05
CA ALA A 126 -1.04 11.08 -25.96
C ALA A 126 -1.47 9.63 -25.64
N THR A 127 -2.77 9.35 -25.62
CA THR A 127 -3.32 8.01 -25.39
C THR A 127 -2.98 7.04 -26.51
N GLU A 128 -3.00 7.50 -27.78
CA GLU A 128 -2.56 6.72 -28.94
C GLU A 128 -1.08 6.32 -28.86
N VAL A 129 -0.25 7.15 -28.21
CA VAL A 129 1.15 6.83 -27.93
C VAL A 129 1.27 5.79 -26.81
N LEU A 130 0.51 5.93 -25.73
CA LEU A 130 0.51 5.01 -24.58
C LEU A 130 0.13 3.59 -25.00
N TYR A 131 -0.81 3.45 -25.94
CA TYR A 131 -1.29 2.17 -26.45
C TYR A 131 -0.81 1.84 -27.87
N GLY A 132 0.22 2.55 -28.33
CA GLY A 132 0.89 2.33 -29.61
C GLY A 132 1.75 1.07 -29.64
N ASP A 133 2.63 0.99 -30.62
CA ASP A 133 3.53 -0.15 -30.81
C ASP A 133 4.80 -0.02 -29.99
N GLY A 134 5.48 -1.15 -29.77
CA GLY A 134 6.74 -1.22 -29.05
C GLY A 134 6.63 -1.66 -27.59
N PRO A 135 7.77 -1.79 -26.91
CA PRO A 135 7.83 -2.19 -25.50
C PRO A 135 7.14 -1.19 -24.58
N LYS A 136 6.53 -1.69 -23.48
CA LYS A 136 5.81 -0.84 -22.50
C LYS A 136 6.66 0.33 -22.01
N ALA A 137 7.91 0.09 -21.62
CA ALA A 137 8.80 1.13 -21.11
C ALA A 137 9.02 2.29 -22.10
N LEU A 138 9.15 1.98 -23.41
CA LEU A 138 9.24 3.00 -24.45
C LEU A 138 7.92 3.79 -24.56
N ARG A 139 6.78 3.09 -24.58
CA ARG A 139 5.46 3.71 -24.69
C ARG A 139 5.16 4.62 -23.50
N ASP A 140 5.51 4.19 -22.27
CA ASP A 140 5.37 5.00 -21.06
C ASP A 140 6.23 6.29 -21.15
N THR A 141 7.49 6.16 -21.61
CA THR A 141 8.35 7.33 -21.84
C THR A 141 7.77 8.31 -22.85
N LEU A 142 7.31 7.80 -23.98
CA LEU A 142 6.71 8.62 -25.02
C LEU A 142 5.39 9.24 -24.57
N TYR A 143 4.62 8.54 -23.75
CA TYR A 143 3.39 9.05 -23.15
C TYR A 143 3.68 10.20 -22.19
N ALA A 144 4.65 10.06 -21.29
CA ALA A 144 5.04 11.14 -20.39
C ALA A 144 5.46 12.40 -21.18
N GLN A 145 6.27 12.23 -22.22
CA GLN A 145 6.64 13.35 -23.13
C GLN A 145 5.42 13.95 -23.86
N ALA A 146 4.44 13.12 -24.24
CA ALA A 146 3.21 13.62 -24.85
C ALA A 146 2.39 14.42 -23.84
N MET A 147 2.28 13.96 -22.60
CA MET A 147 1.60 14.69 -21.52
C MET A 147 2.31 16.01 -21.17
N GLU A 148 3.64 16.06 -21.21
CA GLU A 148 4.37 17.33 -21.08
C GLU A 148 4.02 18.33 -22.19
N ARG A 149 3.80 17.85 -23.42
CA ARG A 149 3.32 18.70 -24.52
C ARG A 149 1.87 19.17 -24.29
N VAL A 150 1.00 18.30 -23.79
CA VAL A 150 -0.37 18.67 -23.38
C VAL A 150 -0.32 19.76 -22.32
N LEU A 151 0.52 19.58 -21.30
CA LEU A 151 0.71 20.57 -20.22
C LEU A 151 1.24 21.91 -20.77
N ALA A 152 2.24 21.88 -21.63
CA ALA A 152 2.81 23.10 -22.21
C ALA A 152 1.80 23.88 -23.06
N ALA A 153 0.90 23.17 -23.77
CA ALA A 153 -0.08 23.77 -24.65
C ALA A 153 -1.35 24.27 -23.92
N HIS A 154 -1.75 23.64 -22.86
CA HIS A 154 -3.06 23.87 -22.22
C HIS A 154 -2.97 24.31 -20.75
N GLY A 155 -1.97 23.85 -19.99
CA GLY A 155 -1.61 24.35 -18.65
C GLY A 155 -2.68 24.22 -17.57
N ASP A 156 -3.73 23.42 -17.80
CA ASP A 156 -4.81 23.21 -16.83
C ASP A 156 -4.47 22.19 -15.74
N ASP A 157 -5.29 22.12 -14.70
CA ASP A 157 -5.06 21.27 -13.53
C ASP A 157 -5.01 19.79 -13.90
N GLU A 158 -5.86 19.34 -14.81
CA GLU A 158 -5.86 17.95 -15.26
C GLU A 158 -4.58 17.60 -16.04
N ALA A 159 -4.10 18.51 -16.89
CA ALA A 159 -2.84 18.34 -17.61
C ALA A 159 -1.66 18.24 -16.62
N ARG A 160 -1.66 19.05 -15.54
CA ARG A 160 -0.63 18.98 -14.48
C ARG A 160 -0.69 17.65 -13.76
N THR A 161 -1.87 17.25 -13.26
CA THR A 161 -2.02 16.03 -12.45
C THR A 161 -1.71 14.77 -13.22
N PHE A 162 -2.23 14.63 -14.45
CA PHE A 162 -1.94 13.45 -15.28
C PHE A 162 -0.49 13.42 -15.80
N THR A 163 0.15 14.58 -16.00
CA THR A 163 1.60 14.63 -16.28
C THR A 163 2.40 14.15 -15.05
N GLY A 164 2.04 14.59 -13.86
CA GLY A 164 2.66 14.10 -12.61
C GLY A 164 2.53 12.58 -12.47
N LEU A 165 1.35 12.03 -12.71
CA LEU A 165 1.11 10.58 -12.69
C LEU A 165 1.93 9.85 -13.75
N ALA A 166 2.02 10.38 -14.98
CA ALA A 166 2.81 9.80 -16.06
C ALA A 166 4.31 9.75 -15.71
N LEU A 167 4.84 10.82 -15.09
CA LEU A 167 6.23 10.87 -14.62
C LEU A 167 6.51 9.82 -13.54
N MET A 168 5.65 9.68 -12.53
CA MET A 168 5.78 8.63 -11.51
C MET A 168 5.74 7.24 -12.14
N GLY A 169 4.96 7.03 -13.19
CA GLY A 169 4.89 5.79 -13.94
C GLY A 169 6.19 5.36 -14.63
N LEU A 170 7.15 6.25 -14.82
CA LEU A 170 8.45 5.94 -15.43
C LEU A 170 9.42 5.23 -14.46
N SER A 171 9.25 5.38 -13.16
CA SER A 171 10.25 5.02 -12.13
C SER A 171 9.86 3.79 -11.31
N GLN A 172 9.18 2.81 -11.93
CA GLN A 172 8.59 1.68 -11.20
C GLN A 172 9.60 0.66 -10.67
N SER A 173 10.75 0.50 -11.32
CA SER A 173 11.78 -0.46 -10.88
C SER A 173 12.79 0.15 -9.90
N VAL A 174 13.01 1.46 -9.98
CA VAL A 174 13.88 2.24 -9.09
C VAL A 174 13.24 3.61 -8.91
N ARG A 175 12.95 3.99 -7.67
CA ARG A 175 12.39 5.31 -7.37
C ARG A 175 13.43 6.40 -7.70
N ASP A 176 13.24 7.07 -8.83
CA ASP A 176 14.02 8.24 -9.21
C ASP A 176 13.51 9.47 -8.46
N ILE A 177 14.20 9.88 -7.41
CA ILE A 177 13.77 10.98 -6.54
C ILE A 177 13.56 12.30 -7.33
N PRO A 178 14.47 12.74 -8.23
CA PRO A 178 14.21 13.94 -9.03
C PRO A 178 12.89 13.91 -9.81
N THR A 179 12.57 12.77 -10.45
CA THR A 179 11.32 12.59 -11.18
C THR A 179 10.10 12.62 -10.27
N TYR A 180 10.19 11.97 -9.09
CA TYR A 180 9.11 12.02 -8.08
C TYR A 180 8.90 13.42 -7.52
N MET A 181 9.97 14.16 -7.24
CA MET A 181 9.86 15.56 -6.78
C MET A 181 9.26 16.49 -7.84
N ARG A 182 9.56 16.25 -9.11
CA ARG A 182 8.91 16.98 -10.22
C ARG A 182 7.42 16.67 -10.30
N ALA A 183 7.04 15.39 -10.17
CA ALA A 183 5.65 14.98 -10.13
C ALA A 183 4.91 15.58 -8.93
N ALA A 184 5.56 15.60 -7.75
CA ALA A 184 5.05 16.26 -6.55
C ALA A 184 4.77 17.75 -6.78
N ALA A 185 5.70 18.47 -7.38
CA ALA A 185 5.54 19.89 -7.64
C ALA A 185 4.31 20.17 -8.52
N LEU A 186 4.11 19.39 -9.61
CA LEU A 186 2.96 19.54 -10.49
C LEU A 186 1.63 19.26 -9.76
N ALA A 187 1.59 18.21 -8.94
CA ALA A 187 0.39 17.87 -8.19
C ALA A 187 0.12 18.86 -7.04
N ASP A 188 1.16 19.34 -6.35
CA ASP A 188 1.01 20.28 -5.23
C ASP A 188 0.56 21.67 -5.70
N GLU A 189 1.01 22.17 -6.88
CA GLU A 189 0.47 23.37 -7.49
C GLU A 189 -1.07 23.31 -7.62
N VAL A 190 -1.59 22.18 -8.10
CA VAL A 190 -3.03 21.97 -8.22
C VAL A 190 -3.67 21.86 -6.85
N PHE A 191 -3.07 21.11 -5.91
CA PHE A 191 -3.61 20.96 -4.56
C PHE A 191 -3.64 22.27 -3.75
N GLN A 192 -2.78 23.22 -4.09
CA GLN A 192 -2.80 24.58 -3.50
C GLN A 192 -3.94 25.41 -4.08
N SER A 193 -4.20 25.35 -5.38
CA SER A 193 -5.25 26.13 -6.07
C SER A 193 -6.65 25.51 -5.93
N ASN A 194 -6.75 24.18 -5.93
CA ASN A 194 -7.96 23.41 -5.73
C ASN A 194 -7.74 22.33 -4.64
N PRO A 195 -7.94 22.67 -3.36
CA PRO A 195 -7.75 21.72 -2.26
C PRO A 195 -8.70 20.52 -2.27
N ASP A 196 -9.79 20.57 -3.04
CA ASP A 196 -10.75 19.49 -3.19
C ASP A 196 -10.49 18.61 -4.42
N HIS A 197 -9.36 18.78 -5.11
CA HIS A 197 -8.98 17.98 -6.26
C HIS A 197 -8.41 16.61 -5.82
N PRO A 198 -9.14 15.49 -6.05
CA PRO A 198 -8.75 14.19 -5.53
C PRO A 198 -7.42 13.69 -6.12
N GLY A 199 -7.21 13.86 -7.43
CA GLY A 199 -5.96 13.46 -8.10
C GLY A 199 -4.75 14.22 -7.58
N ALA A 200 -4.88 15.51 -7.32
CA ALA A 200 -3.80 16.32 -6.78
C ALA A 200 -3.36 15.82 -5.40
N ALA A 201 -4.29 15.67 -4.45
CA ALA A 201 -4.00 15.13 -3.13
C ALA A 201 -3.40 13.72 -3.19
N HIS A 202 -3.98 12.84 -4.02
CA HIS A 202 -3.54 11.47 -4.21
C HIS A 202 -2.10 11.38 -4.73
N TYR A 203 -1.79 12.15 -5.78
CA TYR A 203 -0.47 12.07 -6.42
C TYR A 203 0.63 12.75 -5.58
N VAL A 204 0.31 13.77 -4.77
CA VAL A 204 1.21 14.30 -3.74
C VAL A 204 1.57 13.21 -2.72
N ILE A 205 0.58 12.42 -2.27
CA ILE A 205 0.83 11.31 -1.35
C ILE A 205 1.81 10.31 -1.98
N HIS A 206 1.54 9.84 -3.19
CA HIS A 206 2.42 8.88 -3.87
C HIS A 206 3.83 9.44 -4.13
N ALA A 207 3.93 10.73 -4.44
CA ALA A 207 5.21 11.36 -4.72
C ALA A 207 6.09 11.49 -3.47
N PHE A 208 5.50 11.65 -2.29
CA PHE A 208 6.22 11.78 -1.02
C PHE A 208 6.18 10.52 -0.13
N ASP A 209 5.76 9.37 -0.68
CA ASP A 209 5.63 8.13 0.06
C ASP A 209 7.00 7.46 0.31
N ASP A 210 7.77 8.05 1.19
CA ASP A 210 9.02 7.52 1.73
C ASP A 210 9.35 8.21 3.07
N PRO A 211 10.15 7.61 3.95
CA PRO A 211 10.41 8.14 5.29
C PRO A 211 11.05 9.54 5.32
N ILE A 212 11.77 9.93 4.26
CA ILE A 212 12.47 11.22 4.18
C ILE A 212 11.50 12.33 3.74
N HIS A 213 10.66 12.05 2.72
CA HIS A 213 9.79 13.05 2.11
C HIS A 213 8.36 13.04 2.67
N ALA A 214 7.93 11.99 3.38
CA ALA A 214 6.58 11.87 3.95
C ALA A 214 6.10 13.10 4.75
N PRO A 215 6.95 13.83 5.49
CA PRO A 215 6.50 15.07 6.15
C PRO A 215 5.89 16.10 5.19
N LEU A 216 6.33 16.15 3.94
CA LEU A 216 5.81 17.05 2.90
C LEU A 216 4.42 16.60 2.41
N GLY A 217 4.12 15.30 2.43
CA GLY A 217 2.85 14.72 2.05
C GLY A 217 1.75 14.78 3.12
N LEU A 218 2.09 15.17 4.36
CA LEU A 218 1.16 15.05 5.50
C LEU A 218 -0.11 15.88 5.33
N ARG A 219 -0.04 17.08 4.74
CA ARG A 219 -1.20 17.93 4.47
C ARG A 219 -2.18 17.22 3.52
N ALA A 220 -1.68 16.65 2.42
CA ALA A 220 -2.51 15.92 1.46
C ALA A 220 -3.11 14.65 2.09
N ALA A 221 -2.32 13.88 2.85
CA ALA A 221 -2.80 12.70 3.55
C ALA A 221 -3.93 13.02 4.53
N ARG A 222 -3.86 14.10 5.29
CA ARG A 222 -4.92 14.50 6.22
C ARG A 222 -6.20 15.00 5.53
N ALA A 223 -6.10 15.48 4.29
CA ALA A 223 -7.24 15.99 3.54
C ALA A 223 -7.93 14.92 2.68
N TYR A 224 -7.19 13.99 2.08
CA TYR A 224 -7.67 13.18 0.98
C TYR A 224 -8.87 12.27 1.33
N SER A 225 -8.90 11.68 2.51
CA SER A 225 -10.06 10.88 2.96
C SER A 225 -11.35 11.70 3.10
N GLY A 226 -11.23 13.00 3.37
CA GLY A 226 -12.35 13.96 3.40
C GLY A 226 -12.76 14.47 2.02
N ILE A 227 -11.81 14.59 1.08
CA ILE A 227 -12.05 14.99 -0.30
C ILE A 227 -12.86 13.92 -1.04
N ALA A 228 -12.45 12.65 -0.96
CA ALA A 228 -13.09 11.52 -1.62
C ALA A 228 -13.55 10.44 -0.63
N PRO A 229 -14.50 10.74 0.28
CA PRO A 229 -14.85 9.82 1.36
C PRO A 229 -15.54 8.55 0.87
N ASP A 230 -16.12 8.56 -0.33
CA ASP A 230 -16.82 7.42 -0.90
C ASP A 230 -15.94 6.57 -1.84
N ALA A 231 -14.64 6.89 -1.95
CA ALA A 231 -13.62 6.08 -2.61
C ALA A 231 -12.84 5.27 -1.56
N ALA A 232 -12.92 3.94 -1.63
CA ALA A 232 -12.22 3.06 -0.68
C ALA A 232 -10.71 3.24 -0.74
N HIS A 233 -10.17 3.41 -1.96
CA HIS A 233 -8.75 3.65 -2.17
C HIS A 233 -8.29 4.97 -1.54
N ALA A 234 -9.10 6.04 -1.59
CA ALA A 234 -8.76 7.31 -0.94
C ALA A 234 -8.60 7.18 0.57
N GLN A 235 -9.43 6.35 1.21
CA GLN A 235 -9.32 6.08 2.65
C GLN A 235 -7.99 5.38 2.98
N HIS A 236 -7.61 4.39 2.19
CA HIS A 236 -6.34 3.69 2.36
C HIS A 236 -5.14 4.58 2.03
N MET A 237 -5.18 5.35 0.95
CA MET A 237 -4.02 6.11 0.47
C MET A 237 -3.43 7.11 1.47
N THR A 238 -4.27 7.69 2.33
CA THR A 238 -3.78 8.54 3.41
C THR A 238 -2.79 7.81 4.32
N THR A 239 -2.97 6.49 4.46
CA THR A 239 -2.16 5.65 5.35
C THR A 239 -0.74 5.43 4.86
N HIS A 240 -0.43 5.69 3.60
CA HIS A 240 0.91 5.63 3.06
C HIS A 240 1.83 6.61 3.81
N ILE A 241 1.45 7.87 3.86
CA ILE A 241 2.20 8.90 4.61
C ILE A 241 2.16 8.63 6.12
N PHE A 242 1.03 8.21 6.66
CA PHE A 242 0.92 7.91 8.09
C PHE A 242 1.83 6.76 8.51
N LEU A 243 1.94 5.70 7.70
CA LEU A 243 2.84 4.58 7.96
C LEU A 243 4.30 5.02 7.85
N ALA A 244 4.66 5.75 6.79
CA ALA A 244 6.01 6.26 6.59
C ALA A 244 6.47 7.19 7.74
N LEU A 245 5.53 7.83 8.46
CA LEU A 245 5.78 8.66 9.64
C LEU A 245 5.62 7.93 10.97
N GLY A 246 5.13 6.68 10.97
CA GLY A 246 4.84 5.92 12.19
C GLY A 246 3.62 6.44 12.97
N LEU A 247 2.63 7.02 12.28
CA LEU A 247 1.37 7.52 12.85
C LEU A 247 0.33 6.39 12.88
N TRP A 248 0.54 5.41 13.77
CA TRP A 248 -0.18 4.12 13.74
C TRP A 248 -1.68 4.22 14.02
N ASP A 249 -2.12 5.19 14.84
CA ASP A 249 -3.55 5.41 15.08
C ASP A 249 -4.27 5.86 13.80
N ASP A 250 -3.64 6.74 13.03
CA ASP A 250 -4.16 7.21 11.74
C ASP A 250 -4.16 6.07 10.70
N VAL A 251 -3.09 5.24 10.65
CA VAL A 251 -3.02 4.04 9.79
C VAL A 251 -4.20 3.10 10.06
N VAL A 252 -4.45 2.78 11.32
CA VAL A 252 -5.52 1.86 11.72
C VAL A 252 -6.90 2.47 11.45
N SER A 253 -7.10 3.73 11.80
CA SER A 253 -8.38 4.42 11.62
C SER A 253 -8.84 4.39 10.16
N GLN A 254 -7.97 4.78 9.24
CA GLN A 254 -8.31 4.88 7.82
C GLN A 254 -8.43 3.51 7.14
N ASN A 255 -7.53 2.58 7.44
CA ASN A 255 -7.65 1.22 6.88
C ASN A 255 -8.89 0.47 7.38
N ASN A 256 -9.39 0.74 8.58
CA ASN A 256 -10.67 0.20 9.03
C ASN A 256 -11.84 0.62 8.13
N VAL A 257 -11.83 1.84 7.59
CA VAL A 257 -12.84 2.28 6.61
C VAL A 257 -12.65 1.55 5.29
N ALA A 258 -11.42 1.53 4.76
CA ALA A 258 -11.11 0.90 3.48
C ALA A 258 -11.43 -0.62 3.46
N VAL A 259 -11.10 -1.35 4.52
CA VAL A 259 -11.34 -2.81 4.62
C VAL A 259 -12.85 -3.13 4.64
N ARG A 260 -13.67 -2.30 5.27
CA ARG A 260 -15.13 -2.48 5.26
C ARG A 260 -15.70 -2.38 3.85
N ALA A 261 -15.21 -1.44 3.05
CA ALA A 261 -15.63 -1.29 1.66
C ALA A 261 -15.27 -2.49 0.78
N THR A 262 -14.24 -3.25 1.15
CA THR A 262 -13.79 -4.48 0.44
C THR A 262 -14.27 -5.78 1.10
N ALA A 263 -15.27 -5.74 1.95
CA ALA A 263 -15.88 -6.90 2.59
C ALA A 263 -14.87 -7.80 3.36
N TRP A 264 -13.82 -7.21 3.95
CA TRP A 264 -12.83 -7.90 4.78
C TRP A 264 -12.13 -9.08 4.07
N VAL A 265 -11.86 -8.97 2.77
CA VAL A 265 -11.05 -9.97 2.06
C VAL A 265 -9.55 -9.74 2.35
N PRO A 266 -8.71 -10.79 2.24
CA PRO A 266 -7.26 -10.62 2.29
C PRO A 266 -6.80 -9.73 1.13
N GLY A 267 -6.02 -8.71 1.44
CA GLY A 267 -5.52 -7.77 0.44
C GLY A 267 -4.70 -6.65 1.06
N HIS A 268 -4.34 -5.70 0.24
CA HIS A 268 -3.49 -4.58 0.60
C HIS A 268 -4.00 -3.82 1.84
N TYR A 269 -5.29 -3.46 1.89
CA TYR A 269 -5.85 -2.70 3.00
C TYR A 269 -5.86 -3.48 4.33
N SER A 270 -6.23 -4.76 4.28
CA SER A 270 -6.23 -5.62 5.47
C SER A 270 -4.82 -5.92 5.99
N HIS A 271 -3.84 -6.05 5.09
CA HIS A 271 -2.43 -6.20 5.47
C HIS A 271 -1.94 -4.99 6.27
N TRP A 272 -2.17 -3.78 5.77
CA TRP A 272 -1.78 -2.55 6.45
C TRP A 272 -2.50 -2.36 7.78
N LEU A 273 -3.77 -2.76 7.86
CA LEU A 273 -4.53 -2.74 9.11
C LEU A 273 -3.93 -3.68 10.16
N VAL A 274 -3.64 -4.93 9.78
CA VAL A 274 -3.00 -5.91 10.68
C VAL A 274 -1.65 -5.38 11.15
N TYR A 275 -0.84 -4.84 10.23
CA TYR A 275 0.47 -4.29 10.56
C TYR A 275 0.36 -3.09 11.52
N GLY A 276 -0.57 -2.18 11.29
CA GLY A 276 -0.82 -1.03 12.18
C GLY A 276 -1.23 -1.46 13.59
N GLU A 277 -2.11 -2.45 13.72
CA GLU A 277 -2.50 -2.99 15.04
C GLU A 277 -1.32 -3.68 15.75
N ILE A 278 -0.45 -4.37 15.02
CA ILE A 278 0.80 -4.92 15.57
C ILE A 278 1.66 -3.81 16.15
N GLN A 279 1.85 -2.70 15.42
CA GLN A 279 2.67 -1.58 15.87
C GLN A 279 2.09 -0.87 17.11
N ARG A 280 0.78 -0.95 17.31
CA ARG A 280 0.09 -0.42 18.49
C ARG A 280 0.10 -1.37 19.70
N GLY A 281 0.71 -2.55 19.58
CA GLY A 281 0.65 -3.59 20.62
C GLY A 281 -0.74 -4.22 20.79
N ARG A 282 -1.65 -4.05 19.82
CA ARG A 282 -3.00 -4.62 19.82
C ARG A 282 -3.01 -5.98 19.14
N TRP A 283 -2.25 -6.90 19.68
CA TRP A 283 -1.96 -8.20 19.08
C TRP A 283 -3.19 -9.11 19.01
N THR A 284 -4.08 -9.01 19.99
CA THR A 284 -5.37 -9.73 19.99
C THR A 284 -6.25 -9.27 18.84
N GLU A 285 -6.31 -7.96 18.59
CA GLU A 285 -7.08 -7.40 17.50
C GLU A 285 -6.44 -7.72 16.14
N ALA A 286 -5.12 -7.61 16.03
CA ALA A 286 -4.39 -8.02 14.82
C ALA A 286 -4.69 -9.49 14.46
N ARG A 287 -4.69 -10.41 15.44
CA ARG A 287 -5.05 -11.81 15.24
C ARG A 287 -6.50 -11.96 14.82
N ARG A 288 -7.44 -11.28 15.46
CA ARG A 288 -8.86 -11.32 15.12
C ARG A 288 -9.10 -10.88 13.67
N ILE A 289 -8.45 -9.81 13.23
CA ILE A 289 -8.53 -9.32 11.84
C ILE A 289 -7.94 -10.37 10.89
N LEU A 290 -6.77 -10.90 11.20
CA LEU A 290 -6.09 -11.92 10.40
C LEU A 290 -6.94 -13.19 10.24
N GLU A 291 -7.60 -13.67 11.31
CA GLU A 291 -8.54 -14.79 11.28
C GLU A 291 -9.78 -14.48 10.44
N THR A 292 -10.33 -13.26 10.57
CA THR A 292 -11.49 -12.81 9.81
C THR A 292 -11.20 -12.80 8.29
N VAL A 293 -10.11 -12.12 7.88
CA VAL A 293 -9.77 -12.03 6.46
C VAL A 293 -9.39 -13.38 5.87
N ARG A 294 -8.75 -14.27 6.66
CA ARG A 294 -8.49 -15.64 6.25
C ARG A 294 -9.80 -16.42 5.97
N GLY A 295 -10.84 -16.21 6.80
CA GLY A 295 -12.15 -16.81 6.59
C GLY A 295 -12.85 -16.35 5.31
N ASN A 296 -12.50 -15.17 4.80
CA ASN A 296 -13.09 -14.54 3.61
C ASN A 296 -12.26 -14.75 2.33
N ILE A 297 -11.23 -15.61 2.36
CA ILE A 297 -10.39 -15.88 1.19
C ILE A 297 -11.21 -16.46 0.05
N GLN A 298 -10.99 -15.95 -1.14
CA GLN A 298 -11.56 -16.50 -2.36
C GLN A 298 -10.61 -17.55 -2.95
N PRO A 299 -11.08 -18.79 -3.24
CA PRO A 299 -10.20 -19.91 -3.61
C PRO A 299 -9.25 -19.66 -4.76
N ASP A 300 -9.69 -18.93 -5.79
CA ASP A 300 -8.91 -18.71 -7.02
C ASP A 300 -8.05 -17.44 -7.00
N ARG A 301 -7.92 -16.77 -5.86
CA ARG A 301 -7.18 -15.51 -5.74
C ARG A 301 -5.79 -15.72 -5.13
N GLN A 302 -4.80 -16.01 -6.00
CA GLN A 302 -3.40 -16.16 -5.59
C GLN A 302 -2.87 -14.95 -4.78
N ARG A 303 -3.23 -13.72 -5.18
CA ARG A 303 -2.83 -12.51 -4.48
C ARG A 303 -3.31 -12.49 -3.02
N GLN A 304 -4.51 -12.97 -2.74
CA GLN A 304 -5.04 -13.03 -1.37
C GLN A 304 -4.24 -14.01 -0.49
N ARG A 305 -3.77 -15.13 -1.04
CA ARG A 305 -2.88 -16.06 -0.32
C ARG A 305 -1.52 -15.43 -0.04
N THR A 306 -0.96 -14.72 -0.99
CA THR A 306 0.27 -13.94 -0.83
C THR A 306 0.15 -12.97 0.34
N GLU A 307 -0.89 -12.15 0.38
CA GLU A 307 -1.10 -11.16 1.46
C GLU A 307 -1.24 -11.85 2.84
N LEU A 308 -1.94 -12.98 2.92
CA LEU A 308 -2.05 -13.74 4.18
C LEU A 308 -0.71 -14.27 4.68
N VAL A 309 0.19 -14.66 3.78
CA VAL A 309 1.55 -15.10 4.15
C VAL A 309 2.33 -13.96 4.80
N PHE A 310 2.31 -12.78 4.21
CA PHE A 310 2.98 -11.60 4.77
C PHE A 310 2.37 -11.19 6.12
N MET A 311 1.04 -11.08 6.20
CA MET A 311 0.34 -10.78 7.45
C MET A 311 0.71 -11.76 8.55
N ARG A 312 0.74 -13.08 8.25
CA ARG A 312 1.16 -14.10 9.20
C ARG A 312 2.61 -13.91 9.64
N GLY A 313 3.51 -13.64 8.70
CA GLY A 313 4.93 -13.38 9.00
C GLY A 313 5.09 -12.21 9.95
N HIS A 314 4.51 -11.06 9.63
CA HIS A 314 4.55 -9.89 10.50
C HIS A 314 3.97 -10.15 11.89
N TYR A 315 2.83 -10.84 11.97
CA TYR A 315 2.19 -11.17 13.23
C TYR A 315 3.10 -12.05 14.11
N LEU A 316 3.57 -13.18 13.58
CA LEU A 316 4.36 -14.14 14.35
C LEU A 316 5.71 -13.58 14.80
N LEU A 317 6.39 -12.84 13.92
CA LEU A 317 7.69 -12.23 14.23
C LEU A 317 7.60 -11.08 15.24
N ALA A 318 6.45 -10.42 15.31
CA ALA A 318 6.23 -9.32 16.24
C ALA A 318 5.71 -9.79 17.60
N THR A 319 4.85 -10.81 17.63
CA THR A 319 4.16 -11.25 18.86
C THR A 319 4.85 -12.41 19.56
N ASP A 320 5.74 -13.12 18.85
CA ASP A 320 6.37 -14.38 19.31
C ASP A 320 5.34 -15.48 19.70
N ASP A 321 4.11 -15.41 19.15
CA ASP A 321 3.01 -16.38 19.42
C ASP A 321 3.14 -17.63 18.55
N TRP A 322 4.07 -18.51 18.87
CA TRP A 322 4.31 -19.78 18.16
C TRP A 322 3.43 -20.93 18.66
N SER A 323 2.69 -20.76 19.74
CA SER A 323 1.86 -21.81 20.36
C SER A 323 0.44 -21.87 19.79
N GLY A 324 -0.06 -20.77 19.26
CA GLY A 324 -1.42 -20.61 18.72
C GLY A 324 -1.70 -21.37 17.43
N PRO A 325 -2.86 -21.13 16.80
CA PRO A 325 -3.22 -21.75 15.52
C PRO A 325 -2.48 -21.12 14.32
N VAL A 326 -2.11 -19.84 14.40
CA VAL A 326 -1.56 -19.05 13.31
C VAL A 326 -0.28 -19.65 12.69
N PRO A 327 0.69 -20.19 13.48
CA PRO A 327 1.88 -20.84 12.91
C PRO A 327 1.59 -22.06 12.04
N ARG A 328 0.44 -22.73 12.26
CA ARG A 328 0.06 -23.98 11.57
C ARG A 328 -0.70 -23.74 10.27
N TRP A 329 -0.99 -22.49 9.91
CA TRP A 329 -1.69 -22.20 8.66
C TRP A 329 -0.78 -22.44 7.46
N THR A 330 -1.35 -23.07 6.44
CA THR A 330 -0.67 -23.36 5.17
C THR A 330 -1.52 -22.92 4.00
N TRP A 331 -0.86 -22.54 2.92
CA TRP A 331 -1.49 -22.19 1.64
C TRP A 331 -0.68 -22.75 0.48
N GLU A 332 -1.35 -23.00 -0.63
CA GLU A 332 -0.67 -23.19 -1.90
C GLU A 332 -0.03 -21.87 -2.35
N ILE A 333 1.28 -21.85 -2.45
CA ILE A 333 2.08 -20.69 -2.86
C ILE A 333 3.01 -21.14 -3.98
N PRO A 334 3.17 -20.37 -5.07
CA PRO A 334 4.13 -20.73 -6.13
C PRO A 334 5.54 -20.86 -5.56
N ALA A 335 6.17 -22.00 -5.83
CA ALA A 335 7.53 -22.26 -5.38
C ALA A 335 8.50 -21.19 -5.92
N GLY A 336 9.46 -20.78 -5.09
CA GLY A 336 10.45 -19.76 -5.42
C GLY A 336 9.91 -18.32 -5.51
N SER A 337 8.61 -18.09 -5.27
CA SER A 337 8.05 -16.73 -5.16
C SER A 337 8.49 -16.04 -3.87
N LEU A 338 8.38 -14.71 -3.83
CA LEU A 338 8.67 -13.95 -2.61
C LEU A 338 7.79 -14.41 -1.41
N ALA A 339 6.52 -14.73 -1.66
CA ALA A 339 5.65 -15.28 -0.61
C ALA A 339 6.18 -16.62 -0.09
N ALA A 340 6.72 -17.48 -0.95
CA ALA A 340 7.35 -18.74 -0.53
C ALA A 340 8.59 -18.48 0.35
N ALA A 341 9.38 -17.45 0.03
CA ALA A 341 10.52 -17.06 0.86
C ALA A 341 10.09 -16.54 2.25
N VAL A 342 9.08 -15.68 2.30
CA VAL A 342 8.51 -15.18 3.56
C VAL A 342 7.95 -16.33 4.40
N ASP A 343 7.25 -17.29 3.78
CA ASP A 343 6.73 -18.48 4.45
C ASP A 343 7.85 -19.37 5.00
N ALA A 344 8.85 -19.67 4.18
CA ALA A 344 10.02 -20.48 4.58
C ALA A 344 10.81 -19.78 5.70
N PHE A 345 11.07 -18.48 5.58
CA PHE A 345 11.75 -17.71 6.60
C PHE A 345 10.96 -17.69 7.92
N THR A 346 9.66 -17.45 7.86
CA THR A 346 8.79 -17.43 9.05
C THR A 346 8.81 -18.78 9.78
N ARG A 347 8.70 -19.90 9.02
CA ARG A 347 8.81 -21.24 9.61
C ARG A 347 10.20 -21.52 10.17
N GLY A 348 11.25 -21.11 9.45
CA GLY A 348 12.64 -21.24 9.89
C GLY A 348 12.93 -20.44 11.15
N TYR A 349 12.37 -19.22 11.28
CA TYR A 349 12.47 -18.40 12.46
C TYR A 349 11.75 -19.07 13.66
N GLY A 350 10.54 -19.61 13.46
CA GLY A 350 9.84 -20.38 14.49
C GLY A 350 10.59 -21.64 14.91
N ALA A 351 11.23 -22.35 13.97
CA ALA A 351 12.09 -23.49 14.25
C ALA A 351 13.31 -23.09 15.10
N TRP A 352 13.93 -21.94 14.78
CA TRP A 352 15.01 -21.40 15.62
C TRP A 352 14.52 -21.07 17.04
N ARG A 353 13.35 -20.45 17.19
CA ARG A 353 12.76 -20.18 18.52
C ARG A 353 12.51 -21.47 19.33
N ALA A 354 12.22 -22.58 18.65
CA ALA A 354 11.99 -23.89 19.25
C ALA A 354 13.27 -24.75 19.41
N GLY A 355 14.44 -24.29 18.96
CA GLY A 355 15.66 -25.10 18.92
C GLY A 355 15.64 -26.24 17.90
N ASP A 356 14.71 -26.23 16.92
CA ASP A 356 14.57 -27.26 15.85
C ASP A 356 15.55 -27.00 14.73
N ARG A 357 16.77 -27.55 14.85
CA ARG A 357 17.82 -27.44 13.81
C ARG A 357 17.40 -28.05 12.47
N ALA A 358 16.60 -29.13 12.50
CA ALA A 358 16.13 -29.77 11.27
C ALA A 358 15.11 -28.87 10.54
N GLY A 359 14.24 -28.17 11.28
CA GLY A 359 13.35 -27.15 10.75
C GLY A 359 14.07 -25.98 10.10
N ILE A 360 15.13 -25.48 10.72
CA ILE A 360 15.99 -24.44 10.15
C ILE A 360 16.63 -24.92 8.83
N ALA A 361 17.17 -26.15 8.80
CA ALA A 361 17.82 -26.70 7.60
C ALA A 361 16.82 -26.86 6.44
N ARG A 362 15.59 -27.33 6.70
CA ARG A 362 14.53 -27.41 5.68
C ARG A 362 14.19 -26.02 5.12
N ALA A 363 14.00 -25.02 5.97
CA ALA A 363 13.70 -23.68 5.55
C ALA A 363 14.83 -23.05 4.70
N LEU A 364 16.10 -23.28 5.06
CA LEU A 364 17.26 -22.87 4.25
C LEU A 364 17.28 -23.50 2.87
N THR A 365 16.93 -24.79 2.77
CA THR A 365 16.83 -25.49 1.47
C THR A 365 15.73 -24.86 0.59
N GLU A 366 14.60 -24.52 1.16
CA GLU A 366 13.49 -23.86 0.43
C GLU A 366 13.87 -22.43 -0.01
N LEU A 367 14.56 -21.67 0.83
CA LEU A 367 15.07 -20.33 0.48
C LEU A 367 16.08 -20.36 -0.67
N GLY A 368 16.90 -21.43 -0.78
CA GLY A 368 17.84 -21.60 -1.87
C GLY A 368 17.20 -21.85 -3.24
N ALA A 369 15.90 -22.19 -3.28
CA ALA A 369 15.16 -22.43 -4.52
C ALA A 369 14.53 -21.14 -5.13
N ALA A 370 15.22 -19.99 -4.98
CA ALA A 370 14.74 -18.69 -5.43
C ALA A 370 14.42 -18.66 -6.93
N ALA A 371 13.22 -18.18 -7.28
CA ALA A 371 12.76 -17.92 -8.64
C ALA A 371 12.29 -16.45 -8.78
N GLY A 372 11.85 -16.07 -9.97
CA GLY A 372 11.34 -14.72 -10.20
C GLY A 372 12.38 -13.76 -10.74
N ASP A 373 12.05 -12.47 -10.68
CA ASP A 373 12.89 -11.40 -11.18
C ASP A 373 14.14 -11.16 -10.29
N PRO A 374 15.11 -10.34 -10.74
CA PRO A 374 16.34 -10.06 -9.99
C PRO A 374 16.09 -9.47 -8.59
N ILE A 375 15.04 -8.64 -8.41
CA ILE A 375 14.73 -8.01 -7.11
C ILE A 375 14.22 -9.07 -6.14
N GLN A 376 13.30 -9.94 -6.58
CA GLN A 376 12.81 -11.05 -5.76
C GLN A 376 13.96 -11.98 -5.32
N ARG A 377 14.87 -12.36 -6.22
CA ARG A 377 16.05 -13.18 -5.85
C ARG A 377 16.94 -12.50 -4.82
N ARG A 378 17.09 -11.17 -4.89
CA ARG A 378 17.87 -10.42 -3.88
C ARG A 378 17.18 -10.44 -2.52
N LYS A 379 15.86 -10.35 -2.45
CA LYS A 379 15.07 -10.48 -1.20
C LYS A 379 15.21 -11.89 -0.61
N HIS A 380 15.15 -12.93 -1.44
CA HIS A 380 15.43 -14.31 -1.00
C HIS A 380 16.80 -14.43 -0.33
N ALA A 381 17.84 -13.83 -0.92
CA ALA A 381 19.18 -13.85 -0.36
C ALA A 381 19.27 -13.14 1.00
N VAL A 382 18.46 -12.07 1.23
CA VAL A 382 18.36 -11.44 2.55
C VAL A 382 17.83 -12.43 3.59
N PHE A 383 16.71 -13.09 3.33
CA PHE A 383 16.11 -14.08 4.23
C PHE A 383 17.06 -15.26 4.50
N GLU A 384 17.76 -15.73 3.47
CA GLU A 384 18.74 -16.81 3.62
C GLU A 384 19.88 -16.42 4.57
N HIS A 385 20.47 -15.22 4.40
CA HIS A 385 21.52 -14.72 5.29
C HIS A 385 21.03 -14.54 6.72
N GLN A 386 19.83 -13.98 6.92
CA GLN A 386 19.22 -13.84 8.22
C GLN A 386 19.04 -15.20 8.92
N LEU A 387 18.49 -16.20 8.21
CA LEU A 387 18.25 -17.51 8.80
C LEU A 387 19.54 -18.28 9.06
N ARG A 388 20.53 -18.15 8.19
CA ARG A 388 21.89 -18.68 8.44
C ARG A 388 22.53 -18.04 9.68
N ALA A 389 22.37 -16.74 9.85
CA ALA A 389 22.85 -16.04 11.06
C ALA A 389 22.22 -16.59 12.32
N LEU A 390 20.90 -16.80 12.32
CA LEU A 390 20.19 -17.40 13.46
C LEU A 390 20.67 -18.82 13.76
N ALA A 391 20.94 -19.62 12.72
CA ALA A 391 21.52 -20.96 12.88
C ALA A 391 22.93 -20.92 13.49
N ARG A 392 23.77 -19.95 13.10
CA ARG A 392 25.11 -19.74 13.68
C ARG A 392 25.04 -19.27 15.12
N LEU A 393 24.09 -18.39 15.43
CA LEU A 393 23.85 -17.93 16.81
C LEU A 393 23.45 -19.08 17.73
N GLU A 394 22.57 -19.99 17.26
CA GLU A 394 22.18 -21.22 17.97
C GLU A 394 23.36 -22.17 18.18
N ALA A 395 24.30 -22.19 17.25
CA ALA A 395 25.53 -22.99 17.36
C ALA A 395 26.61 -22.33 18.25
N GLY A 396 26.37 -21.14 18.82
CA GLY A 396 27.33 -20.39 19.61
C GLY A 396 28.39 -19.62 18.81
N ALA A 397 28.29 -19.63 17.48
CA ALA A 397 29.21 -18.92 16.55
C ALA A 397 28.75 -17.44 16.38
N THR A 398 28.80 -16.66 17.45
CA THR A 398 28.23 -15.31 17.54
C THR A 398 28.83 -14.34 16.53
N GLU A 399 30.16 -14.34 16.32
CA GLU A 399 30.81 -13.42 15.38
C GLU A 399 30.43 -13.75 13.93
N GLU A 400 30.28 -15.02 13.57
CA GLU A 400 29.79 -15.43 12.26
C GLU A 400 28.34 -14.98 12.07
N ALA A 401 27.50 -15.10 13.11
CA ALA A 401 26.12 -14.61 13.08
C ALA A 401 26.06 -13.10 12.85
N VAL A 402 26.86 -12.30 13.56
CA VAL A 402 26.96 -10.85 13.38
C VAL A 402 27.35 -10.51 11.93
N GLN A 403 28.36 -11.20 11.38
CA GLN A 403 28.81 -10.95 10.01
C GLN A 403 27.69 -11.25 8.98
N LEU A 404 27.02 -12.39 9.11
CA LEU A 404 25.92 -12.77 8.22
C LEU A 404 24.74 -11.79 8.24
N VAL A 405 24.36 -11.26 9.43
CA VAL A 405 23.29 -10.25 9.51
C VAL A 405 23.75 -8.91 8.95
N ARG A 406 25.02 -8.53 9.09
CA ARG A 406 25.57 -7.34 8.41
C ARG A 406 25.48 -7.45 6.90
N GLU A 407 25.78 -8.63 6.35
CA GLU A 407 25.64 -8.91 4.92
C GLU A 407 24.17 -8.86 4.49
N ALA A 408 23.24 -9.39 5.31
CA ALA A 408 21.80 -9.25 5.08
C ALA A 408 21.37 -7.79 5.05
N ALA A 409 21.81 -6.97 6.01
CA ALA A 409 21.50 -5.54 6.08
C ALA A 409 22.04 -4.77 4.86
N ALA A 410 23.29 -5.02 4.47
CA ALA A 410 23.86 -4.39 3.28
C ALA A 410 23.13 -4.77 1.99
N ARG A 411 22.64 -6.02 1.88
CA ARG A 411 21.82 -6.48 0.76
C ARG A 411 20.46 -5.78 0.76
N GLU A 412 19.79 -5.69 1.91
CA GLU A 412 18.50 -5.02 2.06
C GLU A 412 18.63 -3.52 1.75
N ASP A 413 19.65 -2.81 2.26
CA ASP A 413 19.93 -1.41 1.95
C ASP A 413 20.14 -1.16 0.43
N SER A 414 20.52 -2.19 -0.33
CA SER A 414 20.69 -2.10 -1.79
C SER A 414 19.41 -2.39 -2.59
N LEU A 415 18.31 -2.79 -1.94
CA LEU A 415 17.02 -2.97 -2.61
C LEU A 415 16.37 -1.62 -2.93
N PRO A 416 15.52 -1.56 -3.96
CA PRO A 416 14.68 -0.40 -4.17
C PRO A 416 13.82 -0.13 -2.92
N MET A 417 13.52 1.14 -2.66
CA MET A 417 12.61 1.52 -1.59
C MET A 417 11.22 0.97 -1.88
N GLU A 418 10.59 0.44 -0.84
CA GLU A 418 9.24 -0.12 -0.88
C GLU A 418 8.30 0.74 -0.04
N PHE A 419 7.00 0.67 -0.35
CA PHE A 419 5.94 1.36 0.37
C PHE A 419 5.25 0.38 1.32
N GLY A 420 4.89 0.84 2.51
CA GLY A 420 4.06 0.08 3.42
C GLY A 420 4.79 -0.90 4.33
N PRO A 421 4.10 -1.95 4.80
CA PRO A 421 4.71 -3.00 5.58
C PRO A 421 5.90 -3.64 4.83
N PRO A 422 7.06 -3.82 5.46
CA PRO A 422 8.25 -4.28 4.75
C PRO A 422 8.10 -5.69 4.18
N ASP A 423 8.52 -5.90 2.93
CA ASP A 423 8.57 -7.23 2.32
C ASP A 423 9.56 -8.15 3.05
N VAL A 424 10.66 -7.61 3.54
CA VAL A 424 11.55 -8.29 4.47
C VAL A 424 10.91 -8.22 5.86
N VAL A 425 10.02 -9.18 6.16
CA VAL A 425 9.15 -9.19 7.36
C VAL A 425 9.89 -9.07 8.70
N LYS A 426 11.20 -9.35 8.73
CA LYS A 426 12.14 -9.03 9.80
C LYS A 426 13.22 -8.12 9.24
N PRO A 427 13.13 -6.79 9.34
CA PRO A 427 14.14 -5.86 8.84
C PRO A 427 15.53 -6.21 9.36
N SER A 428 16.52 -6.26 8.45
CA SER A 428 17.87 -6.76 8.81
C SER A 428 18.58 -5.89 9.82
N HIS A 429 18.38 -4.57 9.81
CA HIS A 429 18.96 -3.69 10.84
C HIS A 429 18.35 -3.93 12.23
N GLU A 430 17.06 -4.30 12.32
CA GLU A 430 16.41 -4.69 13.56
C GLU A 430 17.01 -6.00 14.07
N LEU A 431 17.12 -7.03 13.21
CA LEU A 431 17.74 -8.29 13.57
C LEU A 431 19.24 -8.12 13.94
N LEU A 432 19.97 -7.25 13.24
CA LEU A 432 21.37 -6.93 13.56
C LEU A 432 21.49 -6.35 14.97
N GLY A 433 20.61 -5.42 15.33
CA GLY A 433 20.55 -4.87 16.67
C GLY A 433 20.32 -5.94 17.74
N GLU A 434 19.40 -6.87 17.50
CA GLU A 434 19.12 -8.00 18.42
C GLU A 434 20.32 -8.94 18.59
N VAL A 435 20.99 -9.31 17.48
CA VAL A 435 22.18 -10.17 17.51
C VAL A 435 23.35 -9.48 18.23
N LEU A 436 23.55 -8.18 17.97
CA LEU A 436 24.59 -7.39 18.64
C LEU A 436 24.33 -7.22 20.14
N LEU A 437 23.08 -7.06 20.58
CA LEU A 437 22.73 -7.04 22.00
C LEU A 437 23.09 -8.37 22.68
N ARG A 438 22.79 -9.50 22.05
CA ARG A 438 23.17 -10.83 22.54
C ARG A 438 24.70 -11.02 22.62
N ALA A 439 25.42 -10.37 21.70
CA ALA A 439 26.89 -10.35 21.67
C ALA A 439 27.51 -9.37 22.71
N GLY A 440 26.70 -8.65 23.51
CA GLY A 440 27.16 -7.64 24.46
C GLY A 440 27.66 -6.35 23.79
N ARG A 441 27.42 -6.13 22.49
CA ARG A 441 27.90 -5.01 21.68
C ARG A 441 26.87 -3.88 21.65
N ALA A 442 26.49 -3.36 22.82
CA ALA A 442 25.37 -2.43 23.00
C ALA A 442 25.46 -1.15 22.15
N ALA A 443 26.65 -0.53 22.05
CA ALA A 443 26.82 0.70 21.24
C ALA A 443 26.60 0.45 19.74
N GLU A 444 26.95 -0.73 19.23
CA GLU A 444 26.71 -1.09 17.85
C GLU A 444 25.25 -1.48 17.63
N ALA A 445 24.64 -2.18 18.57
CA ALA A 445 23.21 -2.49 18.55
C ALA A 445 22.36 -1.19 18.50
N ARG A 446 22.72 -0.18 19.30
CA ARG A 446 22.09 1.15 19.28
C ARG A 446 22.11 1.75 17.87
N ARG A 447 23.27 1.71 17.18
CA ARG A 447 23.37 2.21 15.79
C ARG A 447 22.48 1.43 14.82
N ALA A 448 22.45 0.10 14.95
CA ALA A 448 21.61 -0.74 14.10
C ALA A 448 20.12 -0.46 14.27
N PHE A 449 19.62 -0.33 15.51
CA PHE A 449 18.22 0.05 15.75
C PHE A 449 17.92 1.48 15.32
N SER A 450 18.85 2.44 15.48
CA SER A 450 18.68 3.79 14.97
C SER A 450 18.52 3.77 13.44
N ARG A 451 19.34 2.98 12.73
CA ARG A 451 19.22 2.81 11.28
C ARG A 451 17.88 2.17 10.87
N ALA A 452 17.41 1.16 11.61
CA ALA A 452 16.09 0.57 11.40
C ALA A 452 14.97 1.63 11.51
N LEU A 453 15.09 2.58 12.45
CA LEU A 453 14.10 3.65 12.66
C LEU A 453 14.22 4.82 11.65
N GLU A 454 15.36 5.00 11.00
CA GLU A 454 15.49 5.90 9.85
C GLU A 454 14.72 5.35 8.63
N LEU A 455 14.75 4.04 8.44
CA LEU A 455 14.07 3.36 7.33
C LEU A 455 12.57 3.13 7.61
N ALA A 456 12.20 2.91 8.87
CA ALA A 456 10.82 2.67 9.31
C ALA A 456 10.52 3.46 10.60
N PRO A 457 10.24 4.77 10.48
CA PRO A 457 9.95 5.62 11.63
C PRO A 457 8.81 5.09 12.50
N GLY A 458 9.03 5.05 13.81
CA GLY A 458 8.01 4.62 14.76
C GLY A 458 7.77 3.11 14.84
N ARG A 459 8.56 2.26 14.18
CA ARG A 459 8.44 0.80 14.28
C ARG A 459 8.70 0.33 15.71
N SER A 460 7.70 -0.31 16.32
CA SER A 460 7.67 -0.56 17.79
C SER A 460 8.74 -1.52 18.25
N LEU A 461 9.03 -2.60 17.51
CA LEU A 461 10.12 -3.52 17.87
C LEU A 461 11.50 -2.86 17.80
N ALA A 462 11.73 -2.01 16.80
CA ALA A 462 12.97 -1.27 16.69
C ALA A 462 13.11 -0.23 17.81
N LEU A 463 12.02 0.44 18.21
CA LEU A 463 12.00 1.33 19.38
C LEU A 463 12.34 0.58 20.66
N ALA A 464 11.72 -0.58 20.91
CA ALA A 464 12.01 -1.42 22.07
C ALA A 464 13.47 -1.88 22.09
N GLY A 465 13.98 -2.31 20.94
CA GLY A 465 15.40 -2.66 20.77
C GLY A 465 16.33 -1.49 21.05
N LEU A 466 15.98 -0.30 20.56
CA LEU A 466 16.76 0.93 20.81
C LEU A 466 16.79 1.29 22.28
N VAL A 467 15.67 1.15 23.01
CA VAL A 467 15.64 1.38 24.47
C VAL A 467 16.63 0.46 25.17
N ARG A 468 16.60 -0.86 24.88
CA ARG A 468 17.51 -1.84 25.48
C ARG A 468 18.97 -1.54 25.15
N ALA A 469 19.27 -1.26 23.89
CA ALA A 469 20.63 -1.01 23.41
C ALA A 469 21.21 0.31 23.98
N ALA A 470 20.43 1.37 24.01
CA ALA A 470 20.84 2.66 24.53
C ALA A 470 21.06 2.61 26.06
N ALA A 471 20.15 1.98 26.80
CA ALA A 471 20.31 1.77 28.25
C ALA A 471 21.57 0.96 28.55
N ALA A 472 21.82 -0.15 27.86
CA ALA A 472 23.00 -0.98 28.01
C ALA A 472 24.30 -0.27 27.60
N ALA A 473 24.23 0.71 26.69
CA ALA A 473 25.36 1.55 26.27
C ALA A 473 25.59 2.78 27.19
N GLY A 474 24.71 3.02 28.19
CA GLY A 474 24.75 4.19 29.05
C GLY A 474 24.14 5.48 28.46
N ASP A 475 23.52 5.40 27.28
CA ASP A 475 22.88 6.53 26.60
C ASP A 475 21.41 6.72 27.07
N ILE A 476 21.23 7.08 28.31
CA ILE A 476 19.90 7.14 28.95
C ILE A 476 18.94 8.12 28.28
N GLU A 477 19.42 9.23 27.74
CA GLU A 477 18.56 10.20 27.04
C GLU A 477 17.98 9.59 25.75
N VAL A 478 18.78 8.87 24.98
CA VAL A 478 18.31 8.13 23.79
C VAL A 478 17.30 7.05 24.18
N ALA A 479 17.57 6.33 25.29
CA ALA A 479 16.64 5.31 25.80
C ALA A 479 15.29 5.93 26.20
N ARG A 480 15.30 7.09 26.90
CA ARG A 480 14.08 7.82 27.30
C ARG A 480 13.28 8.30 26.09
N ALA A 481 13.95 8.90 25.10
CA ALA A 481 13.29 9.38 23.89
C ALA A 481 12.64 8.23 23.09
N ALA A 482 13.35 7.11 22.94
CA ALA A 482 12.81 5.93 22.28
C ALA A 482 11.64 5.32 23.06
N PHE A 483 11.75 5.24 24.40
CA PHE A 483 10.69 4.75 25.27
C PHE A 483 9.43 5.59 25.20
N ALA A 484 9.54 6.92 25.24
CA ALA A 484 8.40 7.82 25.12
C ALA A 484 7.63 7.63 23.79
N ARG A 485 8.35 7.40 22.68
CA ARG A 485 7.74 7.08 21.38
C ARG A 485 7.03 5.71 21.43
N LEU A 486 7.66 4.69 21.98
CA LEU A 486 7.06 3.37 22.14
C LEU A 486 5.83 3.41 23.04
N GLU A 487 5.90 4.12 24.17
CA GLU A 487 4.77 4.32 25.09
C GLU A 487 3.59 5.01 24.38
N SER A 488 3.88 5.96 23.48
CA SER A 488 2.85 6.57 22.62
C SER A 488 2.22 5.55 21.68
N ASN A 489 3.00 4.68 21.02
CA ASN A 489 2.46 3.63 20.16
C ASN A 489 1.58 2.65 20.97
N TYR A 490 1.99 2.32 22.17
CA TYR A 490 1.39 1.29 23.04
C TYR A 490 0.36 1.83 24.03
N ARG A 491 -0.17 3.06 23.81
CA ARG A 491 -1.20 3.65 24.70
C ARG A 491 -2.44 2.77 24.88
N GLN A 492 -2.76 1.96 23.88
CA GLN A 492 -3.90 1.05 23.86
C GLN A 492 -3.47 -0.41 23.69
N ALA A 493 -2.23 -0.74 24.04
CA ALA A 493 -1.69 -2.10 23.92
C ALA A 493 -2.47 -3.10 24.77
N ASP A 494 -2.48 -4.34 24.33
CA ASP A 494 -3.07 -5.44 25.09
C ASP A 494 -2.37 -5.61 26.44
N PRO A 495 -3.09 -5.99 27.50
CA PRO A 495 -2.48 -6.24 28.83
C PRO A 495 -1.38 -7.31 28.82
N ALA A 496 -1.39 -8.20 27.81
CA ALA A 496 -0.38 -9.24 27.62
C ALA A 496 0.98 -8.69 27.14
N VAL A 497 1.04 -7.46 26.62
CA VAL A 497 2.27 -6.80 26.18
C VAL A 497 3.03 -6.30 27.40
N ARG A 498 3.85 -7.16 28.00
CA ARG A 498 4.61 -6.86 29.22
C ARG A 498 5.86 -6.01 28.99
N GLU A 499 6.25 -5.85 27.75
CA GLU A 499 7.48 -5.19 27.31
C GLU A 499 7.64 -3.77 27.86
N LEU A 500 6.56 -2.97 27.90
CA LEU A 500 6.61 -1.62 28.45
C LEU A 500 7.04 -1.57 29.92
N ALA A 501 6.57 -2.50 30.75
CA ALA A 501 6.93 -2.54 32.17
C ALA A 501 8.41 -2.85 32.34
N GLU A 502 8.95 -3.80 31.59
CA GLU A 502 10.38 -4.15 31.59
C GLU A 502 11.22 -2.93 31.12
N LEU A 503 10.88 -2.33 29.99
CA LEU A 503 11.64 -1.22 29.43
C LEU A 503 11.61 0.04 30.31
N ARG A 504 10.49 0.27 31.00
CA ARG A 504 10.38 1.38 31.97
C ARG A 504 11.41 1.25 33.08
N THR A 505 11.69 0.03 33.58
CA THR A 505 12.71 -0.18 34.62
C THR A 505 14.10 0.22 34.14
N LEU A 506 14.45 -0.04 32.86
CA LEU A 506 15.74 0.32 32.29
C LEU A 506 15.93 1.84 32.21
N VAL A 507 14.87 2.59 31.87
CA VAL A 507 14.93 4.06 31.74
C VAL A 507 14.93 4.77 33.09
N VAL A 508 14.36 4.14 34.14
CA VAL A 508 14.32 4.71 35.51
C VAL A 508 15.58 4.36 36.29
N ALA A 509 16.12 3.15 36.14
CA ALA A 509 17.35 2.71 36.81
C ALA A 509 18.62 3.49 36.43
N GLY A 510 18.60 4.16 35.28
CA GLY A 510 19.69 5.02 34.81
C GLY A 510 19.67 6.46 35.36
N ARG A 511 19.00 6.71 36.53
CA ARG A 511 18.99 8.01 37.21
C ARG A 511 20.17 8.14 38.16
#